data_b5e83e8b370cba0dd77ce97fc5a565bd
#
_entry.id   b5e83e8b370cba0dd77ce97fc5a565bd
#
_cell.length_a   1.000
_cell.length_b   1.000
_cell.length_c   1.000
_cell.angle_alpha   90.00
_cell.angle_beta   90.00
_cell.angle_gamma   90.00
#
_symmetry.space_group_name_H-M   'P 1'
#
loop_
_entity.id
_entity.type
_entity.pdbx_description
1 polymer ?
#
loop_
_entity_poly.entity_id
_entity_poly.type
_entity_poly.pdbx_seq_one_letter_code
_entity_poly.pdbx_strand_id
1 'polypeptide(L)'
;MQSRLLKQLDAAIDAAGNPVKADCLRAERACLMARHGHFDDARKTLTGLQQQYARQPNMVLSAWISLAEGLIAHYGKLGAAEAIDKIHRAYAMSGAAREPALHALCCAWLAHLDYVKHDFVSMARRVAETLKLADAKHHAARSRISLVIAQTYHFAGRYELAQPWYALTRQHGTAEGDEATLAALLANMAWLNTSQARQNVLSGPGEAQATRQAMLGAESSQNFDALVGTAALEALAPILRAQLLSLQGRHADALPLYEQHLDHALTQGAAHMANWLRADLAWCRVQLKQHDAAREDALAAEAANRDDCDLDDRAATHSRLAQVHAALGQLDAAKKHSQQAEAAWRAFADEQADVVRLIDAALT
;
A
#
# COMPACT_ATOMS: atom_id res chain seq x y z
N MET A 1 -2.36 -19.11 -12.86
CA MET A 1 -3.11 -17.87 -12.61
C MET A 1 -4.51 -17.96 -13.21
N GLN A 2 -5.56 -17.67 -12.43
CA GLN A 2 -6.96 -17.75 -12.87
C GLN A 2 -7.60 -16.35 -12.97
N SER A 3 -6.97 -15.41 -13.68
CA SER A 3 -7.52 -14.07 -13.86
C SER A 3 -8.39 -13.98 -15.11
N ARG A 4 -9.64 -13.46 -14.95
CA ARG A 4 -10.53 -13.21 -16.09
C ARG A 4 -9.96 -12.16 -17.02
N LEU A 5 -9.41 -11.08 -16.45
CA LEU A 5 -8.83 -9.99 -17.24
C LEU A 5 -7.62 -10.49 -18.06
N LEU A 6 -6.80 -11.39 -17.53
CA LEU A 6 -5.72 -11.99 -18.33
C LEU A 6 -6.24 -12.77 -19.53
N LYS A 7 -7.29 -13.59 -19.34
CA LYS A 7 -7.91 -14.31 -20.45
C LYS A 7 -8.52 -13.39 -21.50
N GLN A 8 -9.11 -12.27 -21.06
CA GLN A 8 -9.65 -11.25 -21.96
C GLN A 8 -8.53 -10.55 -22.75
N LEU A 9 -7.41 -10.22 -22.10
CA LEU A 9 -6.25 -9.62 -22.75
C LEU A 9 -5.61 -10.59 -23.75
N ASP A 10 -5.45 -11.88 -23.41
CA ASP A 10 -4.95 -12.91 -24.32
C ASP A 10 -5.84 -13.00 -25.57
N ALA A 11 -7.16 -13.08 -25.40
CA ALA A 11 -8.09 -13.10 -26.52
C ALA A 11 -8.06 -11.82 -27.36
N ALA A 12 -7.88 -10.65 -26.72
CA ALA A 12 -7.78 -9.37 -27.41
C ALA A 12 -6.46 -9.25 -28.21
N ILE A 13 -5.36 -9.81 -27.69
CA ILE A 13 -4.07 -9.88 -28.39
C ILE A 13 -4.21 -10.74 -29.66
N ASP A 14 -4.83 -11.92 -29.55
CA ASP A 14 -5.03 -12.84 -30.68
C ASP A 14 -5.95 -12.25 -31.74
N ALA A 15 -6.97 -11.49 -31.34
CA ALA A 15 -7.92 -10.82 -32.23
C ALA A 15 -7.41 -9.50 -32.82
N ALA A 16 -6.26 -8.99 -32.39
CA ALA A 16 -5.77 -7.68 -32.81
C ALA A 16 -5.32 -7.67 -34.26
N GLY A 17 -6.04 -6.95 -35.12
CA GLY A 17 -5.71 -6.83 -36.56
C GLY A 17 -4.49 -5.91 -36.85
N ASN A 18 -3.89 -5.32 -35.84
CA ASN A 18 -2.73 -4.42 -35.97
C ASN A 18 -1.63 -4.85 -35.00
N PRO A 19 -0.40 -5.12 -35.48
CA PRO A 19 0.72 -5.54 -34.63
C PRO A 19 1.03 -4.59 -33.48
N VAL A 20 1.02 -3.27 -33.71
CA VAL A 20 1.28 -2.29 -32.65
C VAL A 20 0.21 -2.33 -31.56
N LYS A 21 -1.07 -2.52 -31.95
CA LYS A 21 -2.16 -2.69 -30.98
C LYS A 21 -1.98 -3.98 -30.16
N ALA A 22 -1.62 -5.09 -30.82
CA ALA A 22 -1.32 -6.33 -30.12
C ALA A 22 -0.16 -6.16 -29.11
N ASP A 23 0.88 -5.43 -29.49
CA ASP A 23 2.03 -5.17 -28.64
C ASP A 23 1.72 -4.23 -27.46
N CYS A 24 0.85 -3.23 -27.66
CA CYS A 24 0.31 -2.43 -26.55
C CYS A 24 -0.48 -3.29 -25.56
N LEU A 25 -1.33 -4.21 -26.04
CA LEU A 25 -2.06 -5.15 -25.18
C LEU A 25 -1.12 -6.14 -24.44
N ARG A 26 0.00 -6.54 -25.06
CA ARG A 26 1.04 -7.34 -24.38
C ARG A 26 1.70 -6.56 -23.25
N ALA A 27 1.98 -5.27 -23.45
CA ALA A 27 2.53 -4.40 -22.39
C ALA A 27 1.49 -4.14 -21.28
N GLU A 28 0.21 -3.95 -21.60
CA GLU A 28 -0.89 -3.88 -20.63
C GLU A 28 -1.01 -5.18 -19.84
N ARG A 29 -0.92 -6.34 -20.52
CA ARG A 29 -0.88 -7.65 -19.86
C ARG A 29 0.31 -7.75 -18.90
N ALA A 30 1.47 -7.19 -19.24
CA ALA A 30 2.63 -7.17 -18.34
C ALA A 30 2.37 -6.30 -17.10
N CYS A 31 1.60 -5.20 -17.21
CA CYS A 31 1.13 -4.44 -16.04
C CYS A 31 0.31 -5.31 -15.08
N LEU A 32 -0.61 -6.11 -15.62
CA LEU A 32 -1.43 -7.01 -14.80
C LEU A 32 -0.60 -8.12 -14.16
N MET A 33 0.35 -8.70 -14.92
CA MET A 33 1.28 -9.72 -14.41
C MET A 33 2.13 -9.18 -13.25
N ALA A 34 2.62 -7.94 -13.34
CA ALA A 34 3.36 -7.27 -12.26
C ALA A 34 2.50 -7.16 -11.00
N ARG A 35 1.22 -6.81 -11.14
CA ARG A 35 0.26 -6.68 -10.02
C ARG A 35 -0.08 -8.03 -9.38
N HIS A 36 0.10 -9.13 -10.08
CA HIS A 36 0.00 -10.50 -9.55
C HIS A 36 1.33 -11.06 -9.02
N GLY A 37 2.44 -10.29 -9.05
CA GLY A 37 3.75 -10.74 -8.60
C GLY A 37 4.54 -11.57 -9.62
N HIS A 38 4.06 -11.73 -10.88
CA HIS A 38 4.76 -12.46 -11.94
C HIS A 38 5.78 -11.57 -12.66
N PHE A 39 6.77 -11.11 -11.93
CA PHE A 39 7.72 -10.09 -12.39
C PHE A 39 8.61 -10.57 -13.53
N ASP A 40 9.09 -11.81 -13.50
CA ASP A 40 10.03 -12.34 -14.51
C ASP A 40 9.36 -12.49 -15.87
N ASP A 41 8.14 -12.99 -15.92
CA ASP A 41 7.36 -13.08 -17.15
C ASP A 41 7.02 -11.68 -17.69
N ALA A 42 6.67 -10.74 -16.81
CA ALA A 42 6.43 -9.36 -17.20
C ALA A 42 7.71 -8.74 -17.81
N ARG A 43 8.86 -8.85 -17.12
CA ARG A 43 10.16 -8.35 -17.62
C ARG A 43 10.55 -8.97 -18.96
N LYS A 44 10.38 -10.29 -19.13
CA LYS A 44 10.66 -10.99 -20.38
C LYS A 44 9.83 -10.43 -21.54
N THR A 45 8.53 -10.20 -21.31
CA THR A 45 7.63 -9.58 -22.30
C THR A 45 8.12 -8.18 -22.68
N LEU A 46 8.41 -7.33 -21.68
CA LEU A 46 8.84 -5.96 -21.93
C LEU A 46 10.18 -5.87 -22.66
N THR A 47 11.15 -6.74 -22.32
CA THR A 47 12.44 -6.81 -22.98
C THR A 47 12.28 -7.16 -24.47
N GLY A 48 11.40 -8.13 -24.79
CA GLY A 48 11.10 -8.47 -26.19
C GLY A 48 10.51 -7.30 -26.97
N LEU A 49 9.55 -6.59 -26.37
CA LEU A 49 8.94 -5.40 -27.00
C LEU A 49 9.94 -4.27 -27.18
N GLN A 50 10.78 -4.00 -26.21
CA GLN A 50 11.84 -2.98 -26.30
C GLN A 50 12.84 -3.27 -27.41
N GLN A 51 13.26 -4.53 -27.57
CA GLN A 51 14.14 -4.95 -28.65
C GLN A 51 13.49 -4.80 -30.03
N GLN A 52 12.23 -5.22 -30.14
CA GLN A 52 11.47 -5.12 -31.41
C GLN A 52 11.31 -3.66 -31.88
N TYR A 53 11.07 -2.73 -30.97
CA TYR A 53 10.82 -1.32 -31.26
C TYR A 53 12.06 -0.41 -31.08
N ALA A 54 13.25 -0.98 -30.87
CA ALA A 54 14.47 -0.20 -30.62
C ALA A 54 14.82 0.78 -31.75
N ARG A 55 14.54 0.40 -33.02
CA ARG A 55 14.85 1.24 -34.20
C ARG A 55 13.71 2.16 -34.60
N GLN A 56 12.47 1.81 -34.26
CA GLN A 56 11.27 2.59 -34.59
C GLN A 56 10.34 2.65 -33.35
N PRO A 57 10.65 3.50 -32.38
CA PRO A 57 9.88 3.57 -31.15
C PRO A 57 8.46 4.08 -31.41
N ASN A 58 7.48 3.43 -30.79
CA ASN A 58 6.10 3.87 -30.76
C ASN A 58 5.79 4.48 -29.41
N MET A 59 5.29 5.72 -29.37
CA MET A 59 5.10 6.47 -28.13
C MET A 59 4.05 5.84 -27.21
N VAL A 60 2.95 5.33 -27.75
CA VAL A 60 1.90 4.65 -26.96
C VAL A 60 2.43 3.39 -26.32
N LEU A 61 3.12 2.55 -27.09
CA LEU A 61 3.76 1.34 -26.57
C LEU A 61 4.83 1.67 -25.53
N SER A 62 5.63 2.71 -25.75
CA SER A 62 6.65 3.17 -24.78
C SER A 62 6.01 3.64 -23.47
N ALA A 63 4.84 4.27 -23.52
CA ALA A 63 4.09 4.65 -22.34
C ALA A 63 3.59 3.41 -21.56
N TRP A 64 3.03 2.42 -22.24
CA TRP A 64 2.63 1.14 -21.62
C TRP A 64 3.80 0.40 -21.00
N ILE A 65 4.93 0.30 -21.71
CA ILE A 65 6.17 -0.32 -21.18
C ILE A 65 6.63 0.40 -19.93
N SER A 66 6.66 1.73 -19.95
CA SER A 66 7.09 2.53 -18.79
C SER A 66 6.15 2.37 -17.59
N LEU A 67 4.82 2.28 -17.81
CA LEU A 67 3.85 1.98 -16.76
C LEU A 67 4.11 0.58 -16.17
N ALA A 68 4.31 -0.43 -17.00
CA ALA A 68 4.57 -1.79 -16.55
C ALA A 68 5.88 -1.90 -15.75
N GLU A 69 6.96 -1.25 -16.20
CA GLU A 69 8.22 -1.17 -15.45
C GLU A 69 8.03 -0.49 -14.09
N GLY A 70 7.25 0.59 -14.04
CA GLY A 70 6.90 1.27 -12.79
C GLY A 70 6.12 0.38 -11.82
N LEU A 71 5.18 -0.43 -12.34
CA LEU A 71 4.43 -1.38 -11.51
C LEU A 71 5.30 -2.55 -11.04
N ILE A 72 6.22 -3.06 -11.88
CA ILE A 72 7.21 -4.06 -11.46
C ILE A 72 8.07 -3.51 -10.31
N ALA A 73 8.53 -2.27 -10.40
CA ALA A 73 9.31 -1.63 -9.34
C ALA A 73 8.49 -1.46 -8.05
N HIS A 74 7.25 -0.97 -8.16
CA HIS A 74 6.35 -0.75 -7.02
C HIS A 74 6.01 -2.02 -6.26
N TYR A 75 5.60 -3.08 -6.98
CA TYR A 75 5.22 -4.36 -6.36
C TYR A 75 6.42 -5.24 -5.99
N GLY A 76 7.56 -5.07 -6.65
CA GLY A 76 8.79 -5.79 -6.34
C GLY A 76 9.52 -5.27 -5.11
N LYS A 77 9.40 -3.96 -4.82
CA LYS A 77 9.97 -3.35 -3.61
C LYS A 77 9.15 -2.13 -3.22
N LEU A 78 8.53 -2.18 -2.06
CA LEU A 78 7.74 -1.07 -1.51
C LEU A 78 8.60 0.21 -1.44
N GLY A 79 8.02 1.36 -1.84
CA GLY A 79 8.72 2.65 -1.78
C GLY A 79 9.85 2.84 -2.80
N ALA A 80 9.98 1.98 -3.81
CA ALA A 80 11.00 2.15 -4.84
C ALA A 80 10.85 3.49 -5.58
N ALA A 81 11.85 4.36 -5.49
CA ALA A 81 11.85 5.67 -6.15
C ALA A 81 11.68 5.54 -7.68
N GLU A 82 12.27 4.50 -8.28
CA GLU A 82 12.16 4.20 -9.70
C GLU A 82 10.70 4.02 -10.17
N ALA A 83 9.80 3.52 -9.30
CA ALA A 83 8.38 3.34 -9.64
C ALA A 83 7.72 4.65 -10.05
N ILE A 84 7.95 5.71 -9.28
CA ILE A 84 7.39 7.05 -9.55
C ILE A 84 7.93 7.61 -10.86
N ASP A 85 9.24 7.55 -11.07
CA ASP A 85 9.88 8.11 -12.29
C ASP A 85 9.34 7.42 -13.54
N LYS A 86 9.21 6.09 -13.52
CA LYS A 86 8.65 5.33 -14.63
C LYS A 86 7.19 5.68 -14.91
N ILE A 87 6.35 5.80 -13.87
CA ILE A 87 4.93 6.12 -14.06
C ILE A 87 4.74 7.59 -14.47
N HIS A 88 5.56 8.52 -13.98
CA HIS A 88 5.59 9.89 -14.49
C HIS A 88 5.94 9.95 -15.98
N ARG A 89 6.92 9.17 -16.41
CA ARG A 89 7.28 9.04 -17.82
C ARG A 89 6.12 8.49 -18.66
N ALA A 90 5.44 7.46 -18.18
CA ALA A 90 4.25 6.90 -18.83
C ALA A 90 3.13 7.95 -18.95
N TYR A 91 2.87 8.70 -17.87
CA TYR A 91 1.91 9.80 -17.86
C TYR A 91 2.24 10.88 -18.89
N ALA A 92 3.48 11.34 -18.96
CA ALA A 92 3.90 12.35 -19.92
C ALA A 92 3.77 11.86 -21.37
N MET A 93 4.21 10.63 -21.66
CA MET A 93 4.14 10.04 -23.00
C MET A 93 2.69 9.77 -23.44
N SER A 94 1.83 9.27 -22.56
CA SER A 94 0.42 9.03 -22.89
C SER A 94 -0.33 10.33 -23.19
N GLY A 95 -0.03 11.42 -22.47
CA GLY A 95 -0.57 12.75 -22.76
C GLY A 95 -0.09 13.29 -24.10
N ALA A 96 1.22 13.20 -24.41
CA ALA A 96 1.78 13.61 -25.68
C ALA A 96 1.25 12.80 -26.87
N ALA A 97 1.00 11.50 -26.68
CA ALA A 97 0.41 10.62 -27.68
C ALA A 97 -1.11 10.81 -27.85
N ARG A 98 -1.74 11.62 -27.01
CA ARG A 98 -3.21 11.83 -26.96
C ARG A 98 -4.00 10.54 -26.74
N GLU A 99 -3.51 9.70 -25.82
CA GLU A 99 -4.17 8.46 -25.41
C GLU A 99 -4.90 8.67 -24.06
N PRO A 100 -6.13 9.19 -24.05
CA PRO A 100 -6.80 9.65 -22.83
C PRO A 100 -7.03 8.52 -21.81
N ALA A 101 -7.28 7.30 -22.27
CA ALA A 101 -7.50 6.16 -21.40
C ALA A 101 -6.21 5.79 -20.63
N LEU A 102 -5.09 5.64 -21.33
CA LEU A 102 -3.81 5.35 -20.69
C LEU A 102 -3.35 6.52 -19.81
N HIS A 103 -3.60 7.75 -20.24
CA HIS A 103 -3.25 8.95 -19.48
C HIS A 103 -4.01 9.00 -18.13
N ALA A 104 -5.32 8.74 -18.15
CA ALA A 104 -6.13 8.64 -16.94
C ALA A 104 -5.65 7.51 -16.01
N LEU A 105 -5.28 6.34 -16.55
CA LEU A 105 -4.75 5.23 -15.76
C LEU A 105 -3.41 5.58 -15.12
N CYS A 106 -2.50 6.21 -15.85
CA CYS A 106 -1.22 6.68 -15.30
C CYS A 106 -1.44 7.73 -14.19
N CYS A 107 -2.38 8.67 -14.38
CA CYS A 107 -2.75 9.66 -13.39
C CYS A 107 -3.28 8.99 -12.10
N ALA A 108 -4.15 7.98 -12.22
CA ALA A 108 -4.67 7.22 -11.07
C ALA A 108 -3.56 6.48 -10.31
N TRP A 109 -2.57 5.93 -11.01
CA TRP A 109 -1.42 5.30 -10.37
C TRP A 109 -0.51 6.31 -9.67
N LEU A 110 -0.30 7.49 -10.26
CA LEU A 110 0.45 8.55 -9.60
C LEU A 110 -0.26 9.04 -8.34
N ALA A 111 -1.60 9.18 -8.36
CA ALA A 111 -2.38 9.50 -7.17
C ALA A 111 -2.16 8.45 -6.04
N HIS A 112 -2.09 7.17 -6.40
CA HIS A 112 -1.78 6.11 -5.44
C HIS A 112 -0.36 6.24 -4.86
N LEU A 113 0.64 6.53 -5.69
CA LEU A 113 2.01 6.70 -5.23
C LEU A 113 2.20 7.97 -4.37
N ASP A 114 1.50 9.05 -4.71
CA ASP A 114 1.46 10.28 -3.90
C ASP A 114 0.81 9.99 -2.52
N TYR A 115 -0.29 9.20 -2.49
CA TYR A 115 -0.90 8.73 -1.23
C TYR A 115 0.10 7.94 -0.37
N VAL A 116 0.81 6.98 -0.97
CA VAL A 116 1.80 6.13 -0.25
C VAL A 116 2.96 6.97 0.30
N LYS A 117 3.27 8.11 -0.30
CA LYS A 117 4.31 9.05 0.16
C LYS A 117 3.78 10.13 1.10
N HIS A 118 2.50 10.11 1.45
CA HIS A 118 1.82 11.17 2.19
C HIS A 118 1.92 12.57 1.53
N ASP A 119 2.16 12.64 0.20
CA ASP A 119 1.98 13.87 -0.57
C ASP A 119 0.49 14.06 -0.92
N PHE A 120 -0.29 14.38 0.09
CA PHE A 120 -1.74 14.48 -0.04
C PHE A 120 -2.19 15.64 -0.93
N VAL A 121 -1.37 16.69 -1.09
CA VAL A 121 -1.65 17.81 -2.00
C VAL A 121 -1.57 17.35 -3.46
N SER A 122 -0.49 16.68 -3.85
CA SER A 122 -0.35 16.12 -5.19
C SER A 122 -1.39 15.02 -5.46
N MET A 123 -1.64 14.14 -4.48
CA MET A 123 -2.68 13.12 -4.55
C MET A 123 -4.05 13.72 -4.86
N ALA A 124 -4.50 14.73 -4.10
CA ALA A 124 -5.81 15.37 -4.28
C ALA A 124 -5.97 15.99 -5.68
N ARG A 125 -4.93 16.68 -6.17
CA ARG A 125 -4.91 17.22 -7.54
C ARG A 125 -5.08 16.12 -8.58
N ARG A 126 -4.37 14.97 -8.43
CA ARG A 126 -4.48 13.84 -9.36
C ARG A 126 -5.81 13.12 -9.25
N VAL A 127 -6.42 13.09 -8.06
CA VAL A 127 -7.79 12.58 -7.89
C VAL A 127 -8.75 13.38 -8.76
N ALA A 128 -8.76 14.71 -8.64
CA ALA A 128 -9.61 15.59 -9.45
C ALA A 128 -9.35 15.41 -10.97
N GLU A 129 -8.08 15.34 -11.36
CA GLU A 129 -7.67 15.14 -12.75
C GLU A 129 -8.15 13.77 -13.28
N THR A 130 -7.92 12.69 -12.54
CA THR A 130 -8.35 11.34 -12.97
C THR A 130 -9.86 11.25 -13.13
N LEU A 131 -10.64 11.79 -12.20
CA LEU A 131 -12.10 11.80 -12.27
C LEU A 131 -12.63 12.56 -13.49
N LYS A 132 -11.89 13.57 -13.95
CA LYS A 132 -12.20 14.36 -15.14
C LYS A 132 -11.82 13.65 -16.46
N LEU A 133 -10.70 12.91 -16.44
CA LEU A 133 -10.17 12.22 -17.62
C LEU A 133 -10.85 10.87 -17.87
N ALA A 134 -11.16 10.12 -16.80
CA ALA A 134 -11.74 8.80 -16.90
C ALA A 134 -13.27 8.88 -17.03
N ASP A 135 -13.81 8.38 -18.13
CA ASP A 135 -15.25 8.21 -18.26
C ASP A 135 -15.80 7.09 -17.31
N ALA A 136 -17.11 6.94 -17.22
CA ALA A 136 -17.74 5.98 -16.32
C ALA A 136 -17.44 4.50 -16.68
N LYS A 137 -17.01 4.22 -17.91
CA LYS A 137 -16.70 2.88 -18.42
C LYS A 137 -15.20 2.56 -18.34
N HIS A 138 -14.37 3.51 -17.98
CA HIS A 138 -12.94 3.28 -17.81
C HIS A 138 -12.65 2.59 -16.49
N HIS A 139 -12.99 1.30 -16.41
CA HIS A 139 -12.98 0.54 -15.17
C HIS A 139 -11.61 0.51 -14.49
N ALA A 140 -10.50 0.38 -15.22
CA ALA A 140 -9.15 0.35 -14.66
C ALA A 140 -8.78 1.63 -13.89
N ALA A 141 -8.96 2.81 -14.50
CA ALA A 141 -8.67 4.08 -13.83
C ALA A 141 -9.69 4.38 -12.72
N ARG A 142 -10.98 4.09 -12.95
CA ARG A 142 -12.05 4.30 -11.96
C ARG A 142 -11.87 3.42 -10.72
N SER A 143 -11.53 2.14 -10.87
CA SER A 143 -11.27 1.27 -9.73
C SER A 143 -10.07 1.75 -8.92
N ARG A 144 -8.98 2.12 -9.59
CA ARG A 144 -7.76 2.60 -8.92
C ARG A 144 -8.00 3.90 -8.16
N ILE A 145 -8.64 4.89 -8.80
CA ILE A 145 -8.86 6.17 -8.15
C ILE A 145 -9.88 6.08 -7.00
N SER A 146 -10.93 5.28 -7.16
CA SER A 146 -11.88 5.01 -6.08
C SER A 146 -11.20 4.37 -4.87
N LEU A 147 -10.23 3.47 -5.10
CA LEU A 147 -9.46 2.87 -4.02
C LEU A 147 -8.60 3.91 -3.29
N VAL A 148 -7.94 4.83 -4.02
CA VAL A 148 -7.16 5.92 -3.42
C VAL A 148 -8.04 6.81 -2.55
N ILE A 149 -9.21 7.23 -3.05
CA ILE A 149 -10.16 8.07 -2.29
C ILE A 149 -10.64 7.33 -1.04
N ALA A 150 -11.00 6.04 -1.18
CA ALA A 150 -11.44 5.22 -0.05
C ALA A 150 -10.36 5.10 1.03
N GLN A 151 -9.11 4.82 0.63
CA GLN A 151 -7.97 4.73 1.54
C GLN A 151 -7.69 6.06 2.24
N THR A 152 -7.82 7.18 1.52
CA THR A 152 -7.62 8.53 2.06
C THR A 152 -8.63 8.84 3.17
N TYR A 153 -9.92 8.60 2.95
CA TYR A 153 -10.93 8.76 4.00
C TYR A 153 -10.73 7.78 5.16
N HIS A 154 -10.37 6.54 4.86
CA HIS A 154 -10.13 5.52 5.90
C HIS A 154 -8.92 5.89 6.77
N PHE A 155 -7.80 6.30 6.17
CA PHE A 155 -6.61 6.83 6.86
C PHE A 155 -6.97 8.01 7.79
N ALA A 156 -7.85 8.89 7.32
CA ALA A 156 -8.33 10.02 8.11
C ALA A 156 -9.42 9.65 9.15
N GLY A 157 -9.64 8.36 9.41
CA GLY A 157 -10.64 7.88 10.37
C GLY A 157 -12.10 8.10 9.95
N ARG A 158 -12.35 8.47 8.67
CA ARG A 158 -13.69 8.74 8.12
C ARG A 158 -14.20 7.51 7.36
N TYR A 159 -14.30 6.40 8.07
CA TYR A 159 -14.67 5.12 7.48
C TYR A 159 -16.02 5.14 6.74
N GLU A 160 -17.00 5.87 7.24
CA GLU A 160 -18.32 6.01 6.61
C GLU A 160 -18.23 6.69 5.23
N LEU A 161 -17.35 7.67 5.08
CA LEU A 161 -17.08 8.32 3.79
C LEU A 161 -16.26 7.44 2.84
N ALA A 162 -15.47 6.51 3.38
CA ALA A 162 -14.70 5.55 2.58
C ALA A 162 -15.57 4.46 1.95
N GLN A 163 -16.67 4.04 2.61
CA GLN A 163 -17.50 2.91 2.19
C GLN A 163 -18.05 3.00 0.75
N PRO A 164 -18.64 4.12 0.31
CA PRO A 164 -19.10 4.24 -1.07
C PRO A 164 -17.99 4.05 -2.10
N TRP A 165 -16.78 4.52 -1.80
CA TRP A 165 -15.62 4.42 -2.68
C TRP A 165 -15.04 3.01 -2.72
N TYR A 166 -15.04 2.28 -1.61
CA TYR A 166 -14.73 0.85 -1.60
C TYR A 166 -15.74 0.05 -2.44
N ALA A 167 -17.04 0.40 -2.36
CA ALA A 167 -18.07 -0.22 -3.19
C ALA A 167 -17.84 0.05 -4.68
N LEU A 168 -17.49 1.28 -5.07
CA LEU A 168 -17.13 1.64 -6.44
C LEU A 168 -15.87 0.90 -6.94
N THR A 169 -14.84 0.80 -6.09
CA THR A 169 -13.65 0.01 -6.42
C THR A 169 -14.00 -1.43 -6.76
N ARG A 170 -14.83 -2.06 -5.91
CA ARG A 170 -15.30 -3.44 -6.13
C ARG A 170 -16.14 -3.55 -7.40
N GLN A 171 -17.06 -2.62 -7.61
CA GLN A 171 -17.91 -2.58 -8.80
C GLN A 171 -17.09 -2.54 -10.09
N HIS A 172 -16.15 -1.61 -10.20
CA HIS A 172 -15.31 -1.47 -11.38
C HIS A 172 -14.35 -2.64 -11.55
N GLY A 173 -13.67 -3.11 -10.49
CA GLY A 173 -12.80 -4.27 -10.54
C GLY A 173 -13.53 -5.56 -10.96
N THR A 174 -14.76 -5.74 -10.46
CA THR A 174 -15.60 -6.88 -10.85
C THR A 174 -16.07 -6.78 -12.30
N ALA A 175 -16.48 -5.60 -12.75
CA ALA A 175 -16.91 -5.38 -14.14
C ALA A 175 -15.80 -5.68 -15.15
N GLU A 176 -14.56 -5.31 -14.82
CA GLU A 176 -13.38 -5.58 -15.65
C GLU A 176 -12.86 -7.02 -15.53
N GLY A 177 -13.18 -7.70 -14.43
CA GLY A 177 -12.60 -9.00 -14.10
C GLY A 177 -11.16 -8.91 -13.59
N ASP A 178 -10.84 -7.79 -12.92
CA ASP A 178 -9.52 -7.50 -12.38
C ASP A 178 -9.40 -7.97 -10.92
N GLU A 179 -9.06 -9.23 -10.76
CA GLU A 179 -8.86 -9.86 -9.44
C GLU A 179 -7.69 -9.22 -8.67
N ALA A 180 -6.67 -8.67 -9.35
CA ALA A 180 -5.58 -7.96 -8.67
C ALA A 180 -6.05 -6.66 -8.00
N THR A 181 -7.03 -5.95 -8.57
CA THR A 181 -7.69 -4.81 -7.89
C THR A 181 -8.48 -5.27 -6.67
N LEU A 182 -9.20 -6.41 -6.77
CA LEU A 182 -9.97 -6.93 -5.63
C LEU A 182 -9.04 -7.41 -4.50
N ALA A 183 -7.91 -8.04 -4.83
CA ALA A 183 -6.85 -8.39 -3.87
C ALA A 183 -6.28 -7.14 -3.18
N ALA A 184 -5.91 -6.12 -3.95
CA ALA A 184 -5.41 -4.86 -3.41
C ALA A 184 -6.43 -4.17 -2.51
N LEU A 185 -7.73 -4.18 -2.87
CA LEU A 185 -8.81 -3.65 -2.02
C LEU A 185 -8.84 -4.32 -0.64
N LEU A 186 -8.82 -5.66 -0.61
CA LEU A 186 -8.87 -6.42 0.63
C LEU A 186 -7.61 -6.21 1.48
N ALA A 187 -6.42 -6.26 0.86
CA ALA A 187 -5.14 -6.04 1.53
C ALA A 187 -5.07 -4.64 2.16
N ASN A 188 -5.45 -3.60 1.41
CA ASN A 188 -5.43 -2.23 1.91
C ASN A 188 -6.45 -1.99 3.04
N MET A 189 -7.65 -2.57 2.93
CA MET A 189 -8.62 -2.52 4.03
C MET A 189 -8.09 -3.22 5.28
N ALA A 190 -7.47 -4.39 5.15
CA ALA A 190 -6.88 -5.12 6.26
C ALA A 190 -5.77 -4.31 6.93
N TRP A 191 -4.90 -3.69 6.13
CA TRP A 191 -3.82 -2.83 6.62
C TRP A 191 -4.36 -1.63 7.41
N LEU A 192 -5.28 -0.85 6.82
CA LEU A 192 -5.85 0.34 7.46
C LEU A 192 -6.66 0.00 8.72
N ASN A 193 -7.42 -1.09 8.71
CA ASN A 193 -8.11 -1.57 9.91
C ASN A 193 -7.12 -1.94 11.03
N THR A 194 -5.97 -2.52 10.68
CA THR A 194 -4.93 -2.86 11.65
C THR A 194 -4.26 -1.60 12.20
N SER A 195 -3.96 -0.61 11.36
CA SER A 195 -3.43 0.69 11.79
C SER A 195 -4.41 1.41 12.71
N GLN A 196 -5.72 1.40 12.39
CA GLN A 196 -6.75 1.97 13.25
C GLN A 196 -6.86 1.23 14.60
N ALA A 197 -6.79 -0.11 14.60
CA ALA A 197 -6.77 -0.90 15.83
C ALA A 197 -5.54 -0.58 16.69
N ARG A 198 -4.35 -0.43 16.07
CA ARG A 198 -3.11 0.02 16.73
C ARG A 198 -3.29 1.39 17.37
N GLN A 199 -3.82 2.36 16.61
CA GLN A 199 -4.10 3.71 17.11
C GLN A 199 -5.01 3.66 18.33
N ASN A 200 -6.13 2.95 18.26
CA ASN A 200 -7.11 2.86 19.35
C ASN A 200 -6.50 2.25 20.61
N VAL A 201 -5.62 1.24 20.49
CA VAL A 201 -4.94 0.61 21.64
C VAL A 201 -3.87 1.52 22.25
N LEU A 202 -3.18 2.33 21.44
CA LEU A 202 -2.04 3.14 21.89
C LEU A 202 -2.42 4.56 22.32
N SER A 203 -3.51 5.13 21.79
CA SER A 203 -3.98 6.50 22.12
C SER A 203 -5.23 6.55 22.97
N GLY A 204 -5.92 5.43 23.19
CA GLY A 204 -7.20 5.37 23.89
C GLY A 204 -7.44 4.07 24.66
N PRO A 205 -8.68 3.84 25.16
CA PRO A 205 -9.03 2.68 25.99
C PRO A 205 -9.08 1.34 25.21
N GLY A 206 -8.74 1.33 23.94
CA GLY A 206 -8.64 0.13 23.08
C GLY A 206 -9.93 -0.70 22.98
N GLU A 207 -10.46 -0.90 21.77
CA GLU A 207 -11.63 -1.76 21.57
C GLU A 207 -11.21 -3.15 21.09
N ALA A 208 -11.40 -4.17 21.93
CA ALA A 208 -11.14 -5.57 21.59
C ALA A 208 -11.91 -6.05 20.36
N GLN A 209 -13.07 -5.44 20.07
CA GLN A 209 -13.87 -5.74 18.88
C GLN A 209 -13.19 -5.24 17.60
N ALA A 210 -12.62 -4.03 17.60
CA ALA A 210 -11.90 -3.49 16.44
C ALA A 210 -10.70 -4.37 16.08
N THR A 211 -9.95 -4.83 17.07
CA THR A 211 -8.81 -5.74 16.85
C THR A 211 -9.26 -7.09 16.29
N ARG A 212 -10.39 -7.65 16.75
CA ARG A 212 -10.95 -8.89 16.15
C ARG A 212 -11.40 -8.71 14.71
N GLN A 213 -12.04 -7.58 14.38
CA GLN A 213 -12.47 -7.28 13.02
C GLN A 213 -11.26 -7.10 12.07
N ALA A 214 -10.19 -6.44 12.54
CA ALA A 214 -8.96 -6.31 11.79
C ALA A 214 -8.30 -7.68 11.50
N MET A 215 -8.33 -8.61 12.47
CA MET A 215 -7.82 -9.98 12.27
C MET A 215 -8.61 -10.73 11.19
N LEU A 216 -9.94 -10.69 11.23
CA LEU A 216 -10.79 -11.33 10.21
C LEU A 216 -10.55 -10.72 8.82
N GLY A 217 -10.30 -9.42 8.75
CA GLY A 217 -9.95 -8.75 7.50
C GLY A 217 -8.62 -9.23 6.93
N ALA A 218 -7.58 -9.37 7.77
CA ALA A 218 -6.28 -9.86 7.37
C ALA A 218 -6.33 -11.33 6.88
N GLU A 219 -7.05 -12.20 7.59
CA GLU A 219 -7.26 -13.59 7.19
C GLU A 219 -8.03 -13.69 5.85
N SER A 220 -9.05 -12.86 5.66
CA SER A 220 -9.81 -12.80 4.41
C SER A 220 -8.96 -12.37 3.23
N SER A 221 -8.06 -11.39 3.41
CA SER A 221 -7.11 -10.95 2.39
C SER A 221 -6.15 -12.07 1.99
N GLN A 222 -5.52 -12.73 2.97
CA GLN A 222 -4.60 -13.85 2.73
C GLN A 222 -5.27 -15.00 1.97
N ASN A 223 -6.50 -15.37 2.35
CA ASN A 223 -7.24 -16.43 1.69
C ASN A 223 -7.59 -16.07 0.24
N PHE A 224 -7.93 -14.81 -0.04
CA PHE A 224 -8.21 -14.34 -1.38
C PHE A 224 -6.94 -14.33 -2.26
N ASP A 225 -5.81 -13.84 -1.73
CA ASP A 225 -4.52 -13.82 -2.43
C ASP A 225 -4.07 -15.24 -2.80
N ALA A 226 -4.22 -16.21 -1.88
CA ALA A 226 -3.93 -17.61 -2.16
C ALA A 226 -4.84 -18.19 -3.24
N LEU A 227 -6.13 -17.81 -3.26
CA LEU A 227 -7.10 -18.29 -4.25
C LEU A 227 -6.80 -17.77 -5.66
N VAL A 228 -6.42 -16.49 -5.80
CA VAL A 228 -6.12 -15.86 -7.11
C VAL A 228 -4.66 -16.02 -7.53
N GLY A 229 -3.80 -16.51 -6.64
CA GLY A 229 -2.37 -16.69 -6.88
C GLY A 229 -1.60 -15.36 -6.94
N THR A 230 -1.97 -14.40 -6.09
CA THR A 230 -1.27 -13.12 -5.97
C THR A 230 -0.16 -13.28 -4.92
N ALA A 231 1.09 -12.99 -5.32
CA ALA A 231 2.27 -13.07 -4.46
C ALA A 231 2.88 -11.69 -4.15
N ALA A 232 2.23 -10.62 -4.59
CA ALA A 232 2.73 -9.27 -4.36
C ALA A 232 2.64 -8.90 -2.87
N LEU A 233 3.75 -8.39 -2.31
CA LEU A 233 3.86 -7.96 -0.90
C LEU A 233 3.68 -9.10 0.13
N GLU A 234 3.94 -10.35 -0.25
CA GLU A 234 3.80 -11.54 0.60
C GLU A 234 4.60 -11.44 1.92
N ALA A 235 5.75 -10.75 1.90
CA ALA A 235 6.59 -10.56 3.08
C ALA A 235 5.90 -9.77 4.21
N LEU A 236 4.86 -8.97 3.92
CA LEU A 236 4.15 -8.16 4.92
C LEU A 236 3.05 -8.93 5.66
N ALA A 237 2.49 -9.97 5.07
CA ALA A 237 1.36 -10.70 5.67
C ALA A 237 1.67 -11.31 7.06
N PRO A 238 2.82 -11.99 7.28
CA PRO A 238 3.18 -12.49 8.60
C PRO A 238 3.37 -11.38 9.63
N ILE A 239 3.91 -10.23 9.21
CA ILE A 239 4.14 -9.08 10.09
C ILE A 239 2.80 -8.44 10.51
N LEU A 240 1.86 -8.29 9.59
CA LEU A 240 0.52 -7.82 9.91
C LEU A 240 -0.18 -8.74 10.93
N ARG A 241 -0.03 -10.05 10.76
CA ARG A 241 -0.54 -11.03 11.72
C ARG A 241 0.14 -10.93 13.09
N ALA A 242 1.47 -10.77 13.13
CA ALA A 242 2.22 -10.59 14.37
C ALA A 242 1.75 -9.34 15.14
N GLN A 243 1.54 -8.24 14.43
CA GLN A 243 1.01 -7.01 15.00
C GLN A 243 -0.38 -7.23 15.63
N LEU A 244 -1.30 -7.83 14.90
CA LEU A 244 -2.65 -8.10 15.41
C LEU A 244 -2.65 -9.03 16.64
N LEU A 245 -1.81 -10.05 16.65
CA LEU A 245 -1.62 -10.92 17.81
C LEU A 245 -1.07 -10.15 19.01
N SER A 246 -0.09 -9.26 18.79
CA SER A 246 0.45 -8.39 19.84
C SER A 246 -0.61 -7.44 20.41
N LEU A 247 -1.45 -6.84 19.54
CA LEU A 247 -2.57 -6.00 19.99
C LEU A 247 -3.63 -6.76 20.80
N GLN A 248 -3.76 -8.07 20.57
CA GLN A 248 -4.64 -8.95 21.34
C GLN A 248 -4.02 -9.48 22.66
N GLY A 249 -2.78 -9.08 22.98
CA GLY A 249 -2.04 -9.61 24.12
C GLY A 249 -1.49 -11.04 23.93
N ARG A 250 -1.56 -11.59 22.70
CA ARG A 250 -1.05 -12.92 22.34
C ARG A 250 0.43 -12.88 22.00
N HIS A 251 1.25 -12.34 22.90
CA HIS A 251 2.66 -12.06 22.65
C HIS A 251 3.49 -13.32 22.36
N ALA A 252 3.14 -14.46 22.98
CA ALA A 252 3.80 -15.73 22.72
C ALA A 252 3.59 -16.25 21.28
N ASP A 253 2.46 -15.91 20.66
CA ASP A 253 2.16 -16.27 19.28
C ASP A 253 2.73 -15.23 18.29
N ALA A 254 2.84 -13.96 18.70
CA ALA A 254 3.37 -12.87 17.88
C ALA A 254 4.89 -12.93 17.73
N LEU A 255 5.61 -13.23 18.83
CA LEU A 255 7.07 -13.18 18.87
C LEU A 255 7.74 -14.04 17.78
N PRO A 256 7.38 -15.33 17.59
CA PRO A 256 7.99 -16.14 16.54
C PRO A 256 7.81 -15.57 15.12
N LEU A 257 6.67 -14.93 14.85
CA LEU A 257 6.43 -14.31 13.55
C LEU A 257 7.33 -13.09 13.32
N TYR A 258 7.53 -12.24 14.34
CA TYR A 258 8.48 -11.16 14.25
C TYR A 258 9.91 -11.68 14.06
N GLU A 259 10.36 -12.63 14.87
CA GLU A 259 11.72 -13.18 14.79
C GLU A 259 12.01 -13.84 13.44
N GLN A 260 11.04 -14.51 12.86
CA GLN A 260 11.22 -15.21 11.58
C GLN A 260 11.12 -14.28 10.37
N HIS A 261 10.26 -13.25 10.41
CA HIS A 261 9.86 -12.52 9.21
C HIS A 261 10.24 -11.04 9.19
N LEU A 262 10.60 -10.42 10.33
CA LEU A 262 10.83 -8.97 10.40
C LEU A 262 11.98 -8.53 9.49
N ASP A 263 13.15 -9.15 9.60
CA ASP A 263 14.32 -8.74 8.80
C ASP A 263 14.07 -8.94 7.30
N HIS A 264 13.37 -10.01 6.93
CA HIS A 264 12.97 -10.20 5.54
C HIS A 264 12.01 -9.09 5.06
N ALA A 265 10.99 -8.75 5.83
CA ALA A 265 10.06 -7.68 5.50
C ALA A 265 10.76 -6.32 5.36
N LEU A 266 11.69 -6.01 6.28
CA LEU A 266 12.48 -4.77 6.22
C LEU A 266 13.31 -4.67 4.93
N THR A 267 13.91 -5.78 4.48
CA THR A 267 14.67 -5.82 3.22
C THR A 267 13.80 -5.73 1.98
N GLN A 268 12.56 -6.22 2.05
CA GLN A 268 11.59 -6.19 0.94
C GLN A 268 10.81 -4.87 0.82
N GLY A 269 11.20 -3.84 1.57
CA GLY A 269 10.67 -2.49 1.43
C GLY A 269 9.94 -1.93 2.66
N ALA A 270 9.76 -2.72 3.73
CA ALA A 270 9.19 -2.25 4.99
C ALA A 270 10.18 -1.48 5.88
N ALA A 271 11.36 -1.11 5.36
CA ALA A 271 12.40 -0.42 6.13
C ALA A 271 11.93 0.90 6.77
N HIS A 272 11.00 1.60 6.14
CA HIS A 272 10.39 2.82 6.66
C HIS A 272 9.49 2.55 7.89
N MET A 273 9.06 1.32 8.09
CA MET A 273 8.23 0.87 9.23
C MET A 273 9.06 0.30 10.39
N ALA A 274 10.40 0.32 10.29
CA ALA A 274 11.28 -0.33 11.25
C ALA A 274 11.11 0.22 12.68
N ASN A 275 10.78 1.49 12.83
CA ASN A 275 10.56 2.18 14.10
C ASN A 275 9.47 1.50 14.94
N TRP A 276 8.25 1.45 14.44
CA TRP A 276 7.13 0.87 15.20
C TRP A 276 7.14 -0.67 15.22
N LEU A 277 7.64 -1.34 14.17
CA LEU A 277 7.75 -2.80 14.15
C LEU A 277 8.71 -3.30 15.23
N ARG A 278 9.86 -2.66 15.39
CA ARG A 278 10.82 -2.99 16.46
C ARG A 278 10.29 -2.62 17.85
N ALA A 279 9.53 -1.52 17.97
CA ALA A 279 8.89 -1.16 19.23
C ALA A 279 7.84 -2.19 19.66
N ASP A 280 7.04 -2.72 18.73
CA ASP A 280 6.08 -3.80 19.00
C ASP A 280 6.79 -5.14 19.36
N LEU A 281 7.89 -5.46 18.70
CA LEU A 281 8.74 -6.61 19.06
C LEU A 281 9.30 -6.44 20.49
N ALA A 282 9.85 -5.25 20.83
CA ALA A 282 10.31 -4.95 22.18
C ALA A 282 9.21 -5.14 23.22
N TRP A 283 7.99 -4.71 22.91
CA TRP A 283 6.84 -4.92 23.78
C TRP A 283 6.49 -6.39 23.96
N CYS A 284 6.47 -7.20 22.91
CA CYS A 284 6.25 -8.64 23.01
C CYS A 284 7.30 -9.28 23.94
N ARG A 285 8.56 -8.92 23.81
CA ARG A 285 9.65 -9.42 24.66
C ARG A 285 9.51 -9.00 26.12
N VAL A 286 9.10 -7.76 26.39
CA VAL A 286 8.79 -7.31 27.75
C VAL A 286 7.71 -8.17 28.39
N GLN A 287 6.60 -8.41 27.67
CA GLN A 287 5.48 -9.22 28.15
C GLN A 287 5.90 -10.68 28.44
N LEU A 288 6.90 -11.17 27.72
CA LEU A 288 7.48 -12.53 27.90
C LEU A 288 8.71 -12.53 28.82
N LYS A 289 8.99 -11.42 29.53
CA LYS A 289 10.09 -11.27 30.49
C LYS A 289 11.49 -11.41 29.88
N GLN A 290 11.64 -11.19 28.59
CA GLN A 290 12.91 -11.18 27.86
C GLN A 290 13.52 -9.76 27.87
N HIS A 291 13.86 -9.24 29.08
CA HIS A 291 14.15 -7.83 29.32
C HIS A 291 15.38 -7.32 28.57
N ASP A 292 16.44 -8.11 28.44
CA ASP A 292 17.68 -7.69 27.76
C ASP A 292 17.46 -7.53 26.26
N ALA A 293 16.84 -8.51 25.60
CA ALA A 293 16.48 -8.41 24.20
C ALA A 293 15.43 -7.31 23.93
N ALA A 294 14.54 -7.06 24.88
CA ALA A 294 13.59 -5.94 24.78
C ALA A 294 14.31 -4.57 24.79
N ARG A 295 15.39 -4.40 25.56
CA ARG A 295 16.20 -3.17 25.56
C ARG A 295 16.90 -2.96 24.22
N GLU A 296 17.45 -4.01 23.63
CA GLU A 296 18.08 -3.95 22.31
C GLU A 296 17.11 -3.52 21.21
N ASP A 297 15.92 -4.13 21.19
CA ASP A 297 14.88 -3.74 20.21
C ASP A 297 14.34 -2.32 20.45
N ALA A 298 14.20 -1.90 21.72
CA ALA A 298 13.78 -0.54 22.03
C ALA A 298 14.79 0.50 21.51
N LEU A 299 16.09 0.27 21.72
CA LEU A 299 17.15 1.13 21.19
C LEU A 299 17.14 1.15 19.65
N ALA A 300 16.94 -0.01 19.03
CA ALA A 300 16.83 -0.09 17.57
C ALA A 300 15.58 0.64 17.04
N ALA A 301 14.45 0.58 17.76
CA ALA A 301 13.23 1.33 17.45
C ALA A 301 13.45 2.85 17.57
N GLU A 302 14.12 3.29 18.64
CA GLU A 302 14.49 4.72 18.81
C GLU A 302 15.36 5.23 17.67
N ALA A 303 16.40 4.47 17.31
CA ALA A 303 17.32 4.82 16.22
C ALA A 303 16.60 4.87 14.85
N ALA A 304 15.58 4.05 14.65
CA ALA A 304 14.78 4.03 13.43
C ALA A 304 13.68 5.11 13.40
N ASN A 305 13.33 5.72 14.54
CA ASN A 305 12.23 6.69 14.66
C ASN A 305 12.70 8.11 14.33
N ARG A 306 12.92 8.37 13.04
CA ARG A 306 13.42 9.64 12.53
C ARG A 306 12.31 10.63 12.24
N ASP A 307 12.68 11.90 11.99
CA ASP A 307 11.73 12.97 11.67
C ASP A 307 11.04 12.83 10.32
N ASP A 308 11.61 12.02 9.42
CA ASP A 308 11.05 11.68 8.11
C ASP A 308 10.12 10.45 8.11
N CYS A 309 9.88 9.85 9.27
CA CYS A 309 8.87 8.80 9.42
C CYS A 309 7.45 9.40 9.48
N ASP A 310 6.45 8.62 9.05
CA ASP A 310 5.05 9.02 9.09
C ASP A 310 4.59 9.33 10.52
N LEU A 311 3.69 10.32 10.67
CA LEU A 311 3.30 10.83 11.98
C LEU A 311 2.63 9.79 12.87
N ASP A 312 1.77 8.93 12.30
CA ASP A 312 1.12 7.84 13.05
C ASP A 312 2.12 6.77 13.48
N ASP A 313 3.10 6.46 12.65
CA ASP A 313 4.17 5.51 12.98
C ASP A 313 5.10 6.06 14.07
N ARG A 314 5.43 7.35 14.02
CA ARG A 314 6.17 8.03 15.09
C ARG A 314 5.40 8.04 16.40
N ALA A 315 4.11 8.36 16.36
CA ALA A 315 3.23 8.39 17.52
C ALA A 315 3.09 6.99 18.16
N ALA A 316 2.86 5.97 17.32
CA ALA A 316 2.78 4.59 17.76
C ALA A 316 4.11 4.10 18.37
N THR A 317 5.24 4.42 17.75
CA THR A 317 6.57 4.10 18.24
C THR A 317 6.80 4.69 19.63
N HIS A 318 6.56 5.99 19.81
CA HIS A 318 6.73 6.65 21.09
C HIS A 318 5.77 6.11 22.15
N SER A 319 4.50 5.85 21.80
CA SER A 319 3.54 5.24 22.72
C SER A 319 4.02 3.87 23.21
N ARG A 320 4.54 3.05 22.30
CA ARG A 320 5.02 1.71 22.63
C ARG A 320 6.32 1.75 23.43
N LEU A 321 7.24 2.64 23.09
CA LEU A 321 8.48 2.83 23.85
C LEU A 321 8.20 3.33 25.26
N ALA A 322 7.21 4.21 25.45
CA ALA A 322 6.78 4.63 26.78
C ALA A 322 6.34 3.44 27.64
N GLN A 323 5.56 2.50 27.06
CA GLN A 323 5.13 1.27 27.73
C GLN A 323 6.31 0.33 28.03
N VAL A 324 7.22 0.15 27.07
CA VAL A 324 8.43 -0.69 27.24
C VAL A 324 9.32 -0.16 28.36
N HIS A 325 9.67 1.13 28.33
CA HIS A 325 10.54 1.74 29.32
C HIS A 325 9.89 1.74 30.73
N ALA A 326 8.57 1.99 30.82
CA ALA A 326 7.86 1.90 32.11
C ALA A 326 7.94 0.50 32.70
N ALA A 327 7.72 -0.54 31.88
CA ALA A 327 7.78 -1.94 32.31
C ALA A 327 9.23 -2.37 32.69
N LEU A 328 10.25 -1.76 32.11
CA LEU A 328 11.66 -1.96 32.43
C LEU A 328 12.15 -1.10 33.63
N GLY A 329 11.25 -0.30 34.27
CA GLY A 329 11.59 0.56 35.39
C GLY A 329 12.34 1.86 35.02
N GLN A 330 12.41 2.20 33.74
CA GLN A 330 13.12 3.36 33.20
C GLN A 330 12.15 4.57 33.12
N LEU A 331 11.73 5.08 34.25
CA LEU A 331 10.60 6.02 34.38
C LEU A 331 10.84 7.36 33.64
N ASP A 332 12.05 7.88 33.61
CA ASP A 332 12.37 9.14 32.91
C ASP A 332 12.25 8.99 31.39
N ALA A 333 12.76 7.89 30.84
CA ALA A 333 12.60 7.54 29.43
C ALA A 333 11.12 7.33 29.08
N ALA A 334 10.38 6.60 29.90
CA ALA A 334 8.94 6.39 29.72
C ALA A 334 8.18 7.72 29.66
N LYS A 335 8.46 8.65 30.58
CA LYS A 335 7.85 9.99 30.59
C LYS A 335 8.19 10.80 29.34
N LYS A 336 9.45 10.79 28.92
CA LYS A 336 9.90 11.47 27.70
C LYS A 336 9.13 10.95 26.48
N HIS A 337 9.07 9.63 26.31
CA HIS A 337 8.36 9.03 25.17
C HIS A 337 6.84 9.27 25.25
N SER A 338 6.23 9.27 26.43
CA SER A 338 4.81 9.64 26.58
C SER A 338 4.51 11.05 26.07
N GLN A 339 5.35 12.03 26.42
CA GLN A 339 5.18 13.41 25.94
C GLN A 339 5.37 13.53 24.42
N GLN A 340 6.33 12.80 23.86
CA GLN A 340 6.56 12.75 22.41
C GLN A 340 5.40 12.07 21.68
N ALA A 341 4.83 11.01 22.25
CA ALA A 341 3.63 10.35 21.72
C ALA A 341 2.43 11.30 21.67
N GLU A 342 2.15 12.03 22.75
CA GLU A 342 1.05 13.01 22.78
C GLU A 342 1.21 14.11 21.72
N ALA A 343 2.43 14.61 21.53
CA ALA A 343 2.70 15.60 20.48
C ALA A 343 2.51 15.03 19.08
N ALA A 344 3.01 13.83 18.82
CA ALA A 344 2.89 13.16 17.53
C ALA A 344 1.44 12.80 17.20
N TRP A 345 0.65 12.29 18.16
CA TRP A 345 -0.79 12.03 17.96
C TRP A 345 -1.59 13.29 17.66
N ARG A 346 -1.27 14.44 18.27
CA ARG A 346 -1.90 15.71 17.91
C ARG A 346 -1.57 16.13 16.49
N ALA A 347 -0.29 16.07 16.10
CA ALA A 347 0.13 16.38 14.74
C ALA A 347 -0.53 15.47 13.70
N PHE A 348 -0.67 14.17 14.00
CA PHE A 348 -1.37 13.22 13.16
C PHE A 348 -2.87 13.55 13.02
N ALA A 349 -3.55 13.94 14.11
CA ALA A 349 -4.95 14.36 14.04
C ALA A 349 -5.14 15.62 13.17
N ASP A 350 -4.19 16.56 13.23
CA ASP A 350 -4.20 17.75 12.37
C ASP A 350 -3.99 17.35 10.89
N GLU A 351 -3.05 16.44 10.61
CA GLU A 351 -2.84 15.89 9.26
C GLU A 351 -4.10 15.21 8.73
N GLN A 352 -4.75 14.36 9.53
CA GLN A 352 -6.02 13.71 9.12
C GLN A 352 -7.10 14.72 8.76
N ALA A 353 -7.22 15.82 9.53
CA ALA A 353 -8.18 16.89 9.23
C ALA A 353 -7.84 17.61 7.91
N ASP A 354 -6.56 17.86 7.66
CA ASP A 354 -6.08 18.47 6.42
C ASP A 354 -6.34 17.58 5.20
N VAL A 355 -6.07 16.29 5.34
CA VAL A 355 -6.30 15.29 4.28
C VAL A 355 -7.78 15.23 3.88
N VAL A 356 -8.70 15.27 4.86
CA VAL A 356 -10.14 15.32 4.56
C VAL A 356 -10.49 16.59 3.77
N ARG A 357 -9.99 17.77 4.18
CA ARG A 357 -10.24 19.01 3.43
C ARG A 357 -9.74 18.96 2.00
N LEU A 358 -8.55 18.38 1.79
CA LEU A 358 -7.95 18.26 0.46
C LEU A 358 -8.76 17.33 -0.46
N ILE A 359 -9.18 16.17 0.05
CA ILE A 359 -9.94 15.22 -0.76
C ILE A 359 -11.35 15.72 -1.03
N ASP A 360 -12.03 16.34 -0.06
CA ASP A 360 -13.36 16.94 -0.26
C ASP A 360 -13.31 18.02 -1.36
N ALA A 361 -12.29 18.89 -1.34
CA ALA A 361 -12.08 19.89 -2.38
C ALA A 361 -11.78 19.30 -3.76
N ALA A 362 -11.14 18.13 -3.83
CA ALA A 362 -10.85 17.45 -5.08
C ALA A 362 -12.08 16.77 -5.71
N LEU A 363 -13.13 16.54 -4.92
CA LEU A 363 -14.38 15.89 -5.34
C LEU A 363 -15.49 16.86 -5.73
N THR A 364 -15.32 18.16 -5.47
CA THR A 364 -16.23 19.24 -5.87
C THR A 364 -15.86 19.83 -7.23
#